data_bda00c1e5f5d018367e0679a681dde7f
#
_entry.id   bda00c1e5f5d018367e0679a681dde7f
#
_cell.length_a   1.000
_cell.length_b   1.000
_cell.length_c   1.000
_cell.angle_alpha   90.00
_cell.angle_beta   90.00
_cell.angle_gamma   90.00
#
_symmetry.space_group_name_H-M   'P 1'
#
loop_
_entity.id
_entity.type
_entity.pdbx_description
1 polymer ?
#
loop_
_entity_poly.entity_id
_entity_poly.type
_entity_poly.pdbx_seq_one_letter_code
_entity_poly.pdbx_strand_id
1 'polypeptide(L)'
;MVPFKGYGRLTRSTTLALAAAAVVLGAEAAGLVPPDLTLAIAVGCKVYVLLRVLRARISPAYLLLWGPLAWFFPVPTALVLFVFGGRKHVALAAAKKEVNRVAWRLCDSPDFGGNRCHLLGDRHGRDTLEALRAQIRGAKRRISIATYILSDDAVGRELIRLLAERARAGVEVRLLVDAIGSFGIPLRLCRPLRRAGGEIARFNPALPMRGKGSANWRNHRKIAVF
;
A
#
# COMPACT_ATOMS: atom_id res chain seq x y z
N MET A 1 -11.16 -11.45 -14.85
CA MET A 1 -11.62 -10.40 -13.91
C MET A 1 -11.41 -10.95 -12.50
N VAL A 2 -10.42 -10.47 -11.74
CA VAL A 2 -10.16 -10.96 -10.38
C VAL A 2 -11.07 -10.18 -9.45
N PRO A 3 -11.97 -10.81 -8.70
CA PRO A 3 -12.86 -10.09 -7.79
C PRO A 3 -12.04 -9.40 -6.70
N PHE A 4 -12.25 -8.10 -6.54
CA PHE A 4 -11.70 -7.30 -5.44
C PHE A 4 -12.33 -7.77 -4.11
N LYS A 5 -11.82 -8.86 -3.53
CA LYS A 5 -12.17 -9.25 -2.16
C LYS A 5 -11.57 -8.26 -1.18
N GLY A 6 -12.45 -7.65 -0.37
CA GLY A 6 -12.12 -6.64 0.61
C GLY A 6 -10.95 -7.02 1.52
N TYR A 7 -9.90 -6.22 1.48
CA TYR A 7 -8.76 -6.27 2.38
C TYR A 7 -9.13 -5.49 3.64
N GLY A 8 -9.60 -6.18 4.66
CA GLY A 8 -10.07 -5.49 5.87
C GLY A 8 -9.87 -6.20 7.20
N ARG A 9 -9.29 -7.40 7.22
CA ARG A 9 -9.02 -8.10 8.49
C ARG A 9 -7.57 -8.55 8.54
N LEU A 10 -6.90 -8.27 9.65
CA LEU A 10 -5.65 -8.95 10.03
C LEU A 10 -5.89 -10.46 9.91
N THR A 11 -5.03 -11.17 9.19
CA THR A 11 -5.17 -12.63 9.18
C THR A 11 -4.94 -13.16 10.59
N ARG A 12 -5.70 -14.18 10.99
CA ARG A 12 -5.52 -14.82 12.31
C ARG A 12 -4.04 -15.12 12.61
N SER A 13 -3.27 -15.50 11.60
CA SER A 13 -1.83 -15.77 11.73
C SER A 13 -0.98 -14.54 12.08
N THR A 14 -1.29 -13.36 11.52
CA THR A 14 -0.52 -12.13 11.82
C THR A 14 -0.90 -11.57 13.19
N THR A 15 -2.19 -11.64 13.53
CA THR A 15 -2.66 -11.26 14.88
C THR A 15 -2.08 -12.19 15.93
N LEU A 16 -2.04 -13.49 15.68
CA LEU A 16 -1.44 -14.48 16.56
C LEU A 16 0.07 -14.27 16.70
N ALA A 17 0.80 -13.96 15.62
CA ALA A 17 2.23 -13.69 15.68
C ALA A 17 2.55 -12.42 16.49
N LEU A 18 1.77 -11.35 16.33
CA LEU A 18 1.93 -10.13 17.11
C LEU A 18 1.57 -10.36 18.59
N ALA A 19 0.49 -11.08 18.85
CA ALA A 19 0.10 -11.44 20.21
C ALA A 19 1.15 -12.35 20.88
N ALA A 20 1.66 -13.36 20.17
CA ALA A 20 2.72 -14.22 20.67
C ALA A 20 4.01 -13.45 20.99
N ALA A 21 4.42 -12.51 20.10
CA ALA A 21 5.56 -11.65 20.35
C ALA A 21 5.37 -10.74 21.57
N ALA A 22 4.18 -10.17 21.76
CA ALA A 22 3.87 -9.36 22.93
C ALA A 22 3.87 -10.18 24.24
N VAL A 23 3.35 -11.41 24.19
CA VAL A 23 3.37 -12.34 25.32
C VAL A 23 4.82 -12.73 25.69
N VAL A 24 5.64 -13.05 24.69
CA VAL A 24 7.06 -13.40 24.92
C VAL A 24 7.81 -12.23 25.55
N LEU A 25 7.67 -11.02 24.99
CA LEU A 25 8.31 -9.81 25.54
C LEU A 25 7.82 -9.48 26.96
N GLY A 26 6.52 -9.65 27.20
CA GLY A 26 5.94 -9.46 28.54
C GLY A 26 6.43 -10.50 29.55
N ALA A 27 6.53 -11.76 29.14
CA ALA A 27 7.02 -12.84 29.96
C ALA A 27 8.54 -12.71 30.26
N GLU A 28 9.34 -12.27 29.28
CA GLU A 28 10.76 -11.93 29.49
C GLU A 28 10.91 -10.78 30.49
N ALA A 29 10.13 -9.70 30.30
CA ALA A 29 10.16 -8.55 31.21
C ALA A 29 9.74 -8.92 32.67
N ALA A 30 8.85 -9.91 32.79
CA ALA A 30 8.39 -10.41 34.10
C ALA A 30 9.30 -11.49 34.70
N GLY A 31 10.41 -11.89 34.03
CA GLY A 31 11.30 -12.95 34.49
C GLY A 31 10.69 -14.36 34.48
N LEU A 32 9.61 -14.54 33.75
CA LEU A 32 8.87 -15.82 33.67
C LEU A 32 9.44 -16.79 32.63
N VAL A 33 10.35 -16.32 31.77
CA VAL A 33 10.99 -17.15 30.74
C VAL A 33 12.31 -17.67 31.25
N PRO A 34 12.58 -19.00 31.17
CA PRO A 34 13.87 -19.57 31.56
C PRO A 34 15.01 -18.93 30.75
N PRO A 35 16.19 -18.70 31.36
CA PRO A 35 17.35 -18.05 30.72
C PRO A 35 17.75 -18.73 29.39
N ASP A 36 17.73 -20.08 29.36
CA ASP A 36 18.10 -20.85 28.18
C ASP A 36 17.14 -20.59 27.00
N LEU A 37 15.84 -20.48 27.28
CA LEU A 37 14.83 -20.19 26.27
C LEU A 37 14.94 -18.74 25.78
N THR A 38 15.19 -17.80 26.67
CA THR A 38 15.45 -16.38 26.31
C THR A 38 16.67 -16.29 25.40
N LEU A 39 17.74 -16.99 25.71
CA LEU A 39 18.95 -17.04 24.89
C LEU A 39 18.65 -17.65 23.51
N ALA A 40 17.93 -18.77 23.45
CA ALA A 40 17.56 -19.43 22.20
C ALA A 40 16.71 -18.52 21.29
N ILE A 41 15.74 -17.80 21.85
CA ILE A 41 14.90 -16.82 21.13
C ILE A 41 15.78 -15.68 20.61
N ALA A 42 16.67 -15.13 21.43
CA ALA A 42 17.56 -14.03 21.04
C ALA A 42 18.49 -14.44 19.90
N VAL A 43 19.09 -15.63 19.98
CA VAL A 43 19.94 -16.19 18.92
C VAL A 43 19.14 -16.42 17.64
N GLY A 44 17.96 -17.02 17.73
CA GLY A 44 17.09 -17.23 16.59
C GLY A 44 16.69 -15.91 15.89
N CYS A 45 16.37 -14.88 16.65
CA CYS A 45 16.08 -13.54 16.12
C CYS A 45 17.31 -12.91 15.44
N LYS A 46 18.51 -13.02 16.03
CA LYS A 46 19.76 -12.53 15.40
C LYS A 46 20.04 -13.25 14.08
N VAL A 47 19.92 -14.57 14.04
CA VAL A 47 20.08 -15.37 12.82
C VAL A 47 19.04 -14.95 11.77
N TYR A 48 17.79 -14.79 12.16
CA TYR A 48 16.73 -14.31 11.25
C TYR A 48 17.08 -12.95 10.65
N VAL A 49 17.48 -11.98 11.50
CA VAL A 49 17.87 -10.64 11.04
C VAL A 49 19.05 -10.71 10.08
N LEU A 50 20.09 -11.46 10.42
CA LEU A 50 21.28 -11.65 9.60
C LEU A 50 20.90 -12.23 8.22
N LEU A 51 20.15 -13.33 8.20
CA LEU A 51 19.71 -13.94 6.95
C LEU A 51 18.83 -13.01 6.10
N ARG A 52 17.99 -12.21 6.75
CA ARG A 52 17.14 -11.21 6.06
C ARG A 52 17.98 -10.11 5.45
N VAL A 53 18.96 -9.61 6.16
CA VAL A 53 19.85 -8.54 5.69
C VAL A 53 20.74 -9.04 4.55
N LEU A 54 21.36 -10.21 4.70
CA LEU A 54 22.21 -10.81 3.67
C LEU A 54 21.42 -11.11 2.38
N ARG A 55 20.24 -11.70 2.50
CA ARG A 55 19.37 -11.97 1.33
C ARG A 55 18.83 -10.69 0.68
N ALA A 56 18.84 -9.59 1.37
CA ALA A 56 18.29 -8.34 0.86
C ALA A 56 19.17 -7.63 -0.15
N ARG A 57 20.46 -7.99 -0.30
CA ARG A 57 21.46 -7.27 -1.11
C ARG A 57 21.40 -5.75 -0.84
N ILE A 58 21.39 -5.38 0.43
CA ILE A 58 21.16 -4.02 0.90
C ILE A 58 22.50 -3.28 1.00
N SER A 59 22.44 -1.95 0.92
CA SER A 59 23.64 -1.12 1.05
C SER A 59 24.36 -1.34 2.39
N PRO A 60 25.68 -1.15 2.46
CA PRO A 60 26.46 -1.24 3.70
C PRO A 60 25.88 -0.42 4.87
N ALA A 61 25.32 0.75 4.57
CA ALA A 61 24.67 1.61 5.56
C ALA A 61 23.52 0.92 6.30
N TYR A 62 22.85 0.01 5.64
CA TYR A 62 21.74 -0.77 6.23
C TYR A 62 22.25 -1.81 7.24
N LEU A 63 23.42 -2.40 6.96
CA LEU A 63 24.11 -3.29 7.90
C LEU A 63 24.55 -2.55 9.17
N LEU A 64 25.08 -1.33 9.01
CA LEU A 64 25.48 -0.48 10.12
C LEU A 64 24.31 -0.07 11.01
N LEU A 65 23.10 0.05 10.47
CA LEU A 65 21.90 0.34 11.24
C LEU A 65 21.34 -0.90 11.93
N TRP A 66 21.15 -1.99 11.19
CA TRP A 66 20.44 -3.17 11.69
C TRP A 66 21.33 -4.10 12.53
N GLY A 67 22.64 -4.08 12.33
CA GLY A 67 23.59 -4.88 13.09
C GLY A 67 23.56 -4.57 14.59
N PRO A 68 23.83 -3.33 15.02
CA PRO A 68 23.74 -2.94 16.43
C PRO A 68 22.34 -3.13 17.01
N LEU A 69 21.28 -2.78 16.27
CA LEU A 69 19.91 -2.97 16.71
C LEU A 69 19.59 -4.44 16.96
N ALA A 70 20.02 -5.35 16.09
CA ALA A 70 19.83 -6.79 16.28
C ALA A 70 20.67 -7.35 17.43
N TRP A 71 21.82 -6.75 17.69
CA TRP A 71 22.70 -7.17 18.79
C TRP A 71 22.08 -6.85 20.14
N PHE A 72 21.64 -5.61 20.36
CA PHE A 72 21.11 -5.14 21.64
C PHE A 72 19.61 -5.46 21.82
N PHE A 73 18.84 -5.45 20.72
CA PHE A 73 17.38 -5.62 20.74
C PHE A 73 16.92 -6.67 19.73
N PRO A 74 17.30 -7.95 19.87
CA PRO A 74 17.07 -8.97 18.84
C PRO A 74 15.60 -9.19 18.51
N VAL A 75 14.74 -9.31 19.49
CA VAL A 75 13.30 -9.59 19.31
C VAL A 75 12.58 -8.40 18.67
N PRO A 76 12.65 -7.17 19.20
CA PRO A 76 12.06 -6.00 18.55
C PRO A 76 12.57 -5.78 17.13
N THR A 77 13.87 -5.96 16.90
CA THR A 77 14.48 -5.78 15.56
C THR A 77 13.95 -6.82 14.57
N ALA A 78 13.86 -8.08 14.97
CA ALA A 78 13.30 -9.13 14.15
C ALA A 78 11.83 -8.85 13.81
N LEU A 79 11.03 -8.36 14.76
CA LEU A 79 9.64 -8.01 14.57
C LEU A 79 9.49 -6.83 13.59
N VAL A 80 10.27 -5.78 13.74
CA VAL A 80 10.27 -4.62 12.82
C VAL A 80 10.66 -5.06 11.42
N LEU A 81 11.70 -5.88 11.25
CA LEU A 81 12.07 -6.42 9.95
C LEU A 81 11.03 -7.38 9.37
N PHE A 82 10.32 -8.13 10.20
CA PHE A 82 9.22 -8.98 9.76
C PHE A 82 8.06 -8.14 9.19
N VAL A 83 7.68 -7.08 9.88
CA VAL A 83 6.55 -6.21 9.49
C VAL A 83 6.92 -5.30 8.32
N PHE A 84 8.09 -4.67 8.37
CA PHE A 84 8.49 -3.62 7.41
C PHE A 84 9.51 -4.07 6.38
N GLY A 85 10.21 -5.17 6.59
CA GLY A 85 11.28 -5.67 5.73
C GLY A 85 10.83 -6.41 4.46
N GLY A 86 9.55 -6.35 4.08
CA GLY A 86 9.01 -7.07 2.92
C GLY A 86 9.65 -6.63 1.59
N ARG A 87 10.06 -7.60 0.77
CA ARG A 87 10.57 -7.38 -0.58
C ARG A 87 9.44 -7.27 -1.60
N LYS A 88 9.73 -6.59 -2.71
CA LYS A 88 8.91 -6.66 -3.94
C LYS A 88 8.69 -8.12 -4.30
N HIS A 89 7.44 -8.55 -4.36
CA HIS A 89 7.12 -9.93 -4.69
C HIS A 89 7.64 -10.28 -6.08
N VAL A 90 8.33 -11.42 -6.20
CA VAL A 90 8.86 -11.94 -7.48
C VAL A 90 7.72 -12.09 -8.51
N ALA A 91 6.54 -12.50 -8.07
CA ALA A 91 5.34 -12.59 -8.92
C ALA A 91 4.90 -11.23 -9.50
N LEU A 92 4.99 -10.15 -8.71
CA LEU A 92 4.71 -8.80 -9.19
C LEU A 92 5.83 -8.28 -10.11
N ALA A 93 7.07 -8.72 -9.90
CA ALA A 93 8.18 -8.37 -10.80
C ALA A 93 8.01 -9.03 -12.17
N ALA A 94 7.54 -10.27 -12.23
CA ALA A 94 7.23 -10.96 -13.48
C ALA A 94 6.06 -10.29 -14.22
N ALA A 95 4.95 -10.01 -13.51
CA ALA A 95 3.81 -9.29 -14.08
C ALA A 95 4.19 -7.89 -14.56
N LYS A 96 5.02 -7.16 -13.82
CA LYS A 96 5.53 -5.84 -14.22
C LYS A 96 6.42 -5.93 -15.46
N LYS A 97 7.26 -6.97 -15.57
CA LYS A 97 8.11 -7.20 -16.75
C LYS A 97 7.26 -7.42 -18.00
N GLU A 98 6.18 -8.18 -17.88
CA GLU A 98 5.24 -8.41 -18.97
C GLU A 98 4.48 -7.13 -19.35
N VAL A 99 3.94 -6.40 -18.38
CA VAL A 99 3.29 -5.10 -18.61
C VAL A 99 4.25 -4.12 -19.26
N ASN A 100 5.50 -4.04 -18.80
CA ASN A 100 6.50 -3.18 -19.43
C ASN A 100 6.80 -3.62 -20.87
N ARG A 101 6.89 -4.92 -21.14
CA ARG A 101 7.11 -5.43 -22.50
C ARG A 101 5.99 -5.02 -23.46
N VAL A 102 4.75 -5.14 -23.01
CA VAL A 102 3.58 -4.70 -23.77
C VAL A 102 3.60 -3.18 -23.95
N ALA A 103 3.87 -2.42 -22.88
CA ALA A 103 3.95 -0.96 -22.93
C ALA A 103 5.03 -0.48 -23.92
N TRP A 104 6.24 -1.09 -23.90
CA TRP A 104 7.29 -0.75 -24.86
C TRP A 104 6.89 -1.03 -26.31
N ARG A 105 6.26 -2.17 -26.59
CA ARG A 105 5.75 -2.47 -27.95
C ARG A 105 4.71 -1.46 -28.40
N LEU A 106 3.86 -1.02 -27.48
CA LEU A 106 2.85 0.00 -27.76
C LEU A 106 3.49 1.38 -28.00
N CYS A 107 4.52 1.75 -27.24
CA CYS A 107 5.24 3.02 -27.42
C CYS A 107 5.99 3.10 -28.75
N ASP A 108 6.50 1.95 -29.26
CA ASP A 108 7.16 1.87 -30.56
C ASP A 108 6.18 1.74 -31.74
N SER A 109 4.87 1.71 -31.47
CA SER A 109 3.84 1.65 -32.49
C SER A 109 3.56 3.05 -33.05
N PRO A 110 3.52 3.22 -34.39
CA PRO A 110 3.17 4.50 -35.00
C PRO A 110 1.75 4.98 -34.65
N ASP A 111 0.88 4.09 -34.18
CA ASP A 111 -0.49 4.41 -33.77
C ASP A 111 -0.58 5.21 -32.45
N PHE A 112 0.53 5.37 -31.71
CA PHE A 112 0.62 6.20 -30.50
C PHE A 112 1.03 7.64 -30.77
N GLY A 113 1.12 8.04 -32.03
CA GLY A 113 1.28 9.44 -32.42
C GLY A 113 0.02 10.28 -32.12
N GLY A 114 0.17 11.60 -32.09
CA GLY A 114 -0.95 12.52 -31.97
C GLY A 114 -1.48 12.77 -30.55
N ASN A 115 -0.80 12.27 -29.49
CA ASN A 115 -1.12 12.63 -28.12
C ASN A 115 -0.94 14.12 -27.87
N ARG A 116 -1.94 14.76 -27.27
CA ARG A 116 -1.87 16.16 -26.83
C ARG A 116 -1.63 16.21 -25.33
N CYS A 117 -0.60 16.90 -24.91
CA CYS A 117 -0.31 17.14 -23.51
C CYS A 117 -0.64 18.58 -23.15
N HIS A 118 -1.40 18.78 -22.08
CA HIS A 118 -1.66 20.07 -21.48
C HIS A 118 -1.08 20.06 -20.05
N LEU A 119 -0.16 20.98 -19.78
CA LEU A 119 0.33 21.20 -18.43
C LEU A 119 -0.70 22.06 -17.69
N LEU A 120 -1.29 21.48 -16.64
CA LEU A 120 -2.17 22.20 -15.72
C LEU A 120 -1.35 22.55 -14.49
N GLY A 121 -1.27 23.81 -14.13
CA GLY A 121 -0.53 24.21 -12.95
C GLY A 121 -0.75 25.67 -12.61
N ASP A 122 -1.24 25.89 -11.43
CA ASP A 122 -1.16 27.16 -10.72
C ASP A 122 -0.43 26.93 -9.40
N ARG A 123 -0.08 28.02 -8.70
CA ARG A 123 0.64 27.95 -7.41
C ARG A 123 -0.13 27.21 -6.31
N HIS A 124 -1.45 27.01 -6.48
CA HIS A 124 -2.33 26.45 -5.47
C HIS A 124 -3.03 25.15 -5.93
N GLY A 125 -2.78 24.67 -7.14
CA GLY A 125 -3.40 23.47 -7.71
C GLY A 125 -4.89 23.59 -8.02
N ARG A 126 -5.44 24.82 -8.09
CA ARG A 126 -6.86 25.08 -8.36
C ARG A 126 -7.26 24.63 -9.75
N ASP A 127 -6.45 24.98 -10.75
CA ASP A 127 -6.70 24.59 -12.16
C ASP A 127 -6.76 23.08 -12.31
N THR A 128 -5.84 22.37 -11.64
CA THR A 128 -5.80 20.90 -11.65
C THR A 128 -7.06 20.31 -11.00
N LEU A 129 -7.51 20.89 -9.89
CA LEU A 129 -8.71 20.41 -9.18
C LEU A 129 -9.98 20.70 -10.00
N GLU A 130 -10.08 21.87 -10.62
CA GLU A 130 -11.20 22.22 -11.50
C GLU A 130 -11.27 21.35 -12.75
N ALA A 131 -10.12 21.10 -13.40
CA ALA A 131 -10.03 20.18 -14.52
C ALA A 131 -10.45 18.75 -14.10
N LEU A 132 -10.02 18.27 -12.94
CA LEU A 132 -10.44 16.98 -12.41
C LEU A 132 -11.96 16.92 -12.19
N ARG A 133 -12.54 17.95 -11.60
CA ARG A 133 -14.00 18.09 -11.42
C ARG A 133 -14.76 18.06 -12.74
N ALA A 134 -14.29 18.80 -13.73
CA ALA A 134 -14.88 18.85 -15.04
C ALA A 134 -14.86 17.48 -15.73
N GLN A 135 -13.71 16.79 -15.69
CA GLN A 135 -13.57 15.45 -16.26
C GLN A 135 -14.47 14.43 -15.56
N ILE A 136 -14.56 14.46 -14.23
CA ILE A 136 -15.46 13.57 -13.49
C ILE A 136 -16.91 13.81 -13.91
N ARG A 137 -17.36 15.08 -13.98
CA ARG A 137 -18.73 15.41 -14.40
C ARG A 137 -19.04 15.00 -15.84
N GLY A 138 -18.04 15.14 -16.72
CA GLY A 138 -18.17 14.81 -18.14
C GLY A 138 -18.07 13.33 -18.49
N ALA A 139 -17.56 12.51 -17.59
CA ALA A 139 -17.33 11.09 -17.84
C ALA A 139 -18.64 10.34 -18.13
N LYS A 140 -18.67 9.54 -19.21
CA LYS A 140 -19.87 8.84 -19.68
C LYS A 140 -19.81 7.32 -19.51
N ARG A 141 -18.63 6.74 -19.48
CA ARG A 141 -18.44 5.27 -19.48
C ARG A 141 -17.74 4.77 -18.25
N ARG A 142 -16.58 5.31 -17.93
CA ARG A 142 -15.72 4.84 -16.85
C ARG A 142 -14.93 5.97 -16.22
N ILE A 143 -14.68 5.85 -14.91
CA ILE A 143 -13.75 6.68 -14.13
C ILE A 143 -12.87 5.73 -13.36
N SER A 144 -11.55 5.83 -13.54
CA SER A 144 -10.57 5.07 -12.75
C SER A 144 -9.56 6.03 -12.14
N ILE A 145 -9.56 6.15 -10.82
CA ILE A 145 -8.66 7.07 -10.10
C ILE A 145 -7.77 6.27 -9.16
N ALA A 146 -6.47 6.55 -9.21
CA ALA A 146 -5.51 6.09 -8.22
C ALA A 146 -4.88 7.31 -7.54
N THR A 147 -4.89 7.34 -6.20
CA THR A 147 -4.27 8.39 -5.41
C THR A 147 -3.51 7.83 -4.22
N TYR A 148 -2.46 8.54 -3.79
CA TYR A 148 -1.71 8.19 -2.60
C TYR A 148 -2.48 8.57 -1.33
N ILE A 149 -2.98 9.80 -1.28
CA ILE A 149 -3.71 10.34 -0.13
C ILE A 149 -5.15 10.65 -0.54
N LEU A 150 -6.08 10.13 0.24
CA LEU A 150 -7.45 10.61 0.33
C LEU A 150 -7.70 10.97 1.79
N SER A 151 -8.21 12.16 2.06
CA SER A 151 -8.46 12.66 3.41
C SER A 151 -9.95 12.93 3.63
N ASP A 152 -10.39 12.92 4.90
CA ASP A 152 -11.75 13.32 5.28
C ASP A 152 -11.82 14.85 5.45
N ASP A 153 -11.52 15.57 4.36
CA ASP A 153 -11.58 17.03 4.25
C ASP A 153 -12.62 17.45 3.19
N ALA A 154 -12.73 18.75 2.94
CA ALA A 154 -13.68 19.30 1.98
C ALA A 154 -13.47 18.72 0.57
N VAL A 155 -12.20 18.60 0.13
CA VAL A 155 -11.85 18.08 -1.21
C VAL A 155 -12.15 16.59 -1.33
N GLY A 156 -11.76 15.80 -0.33
CA GLY A 156 -12.01 14.36 -0.32
C GLY A 156 -13.51 14.03 -0.25
N ARG A 157 -14.28 14.76 0.54
CA ARG A 157 -15.74 14.61 0.62
C ARG A 157 -16.41 14.98 -0.70
N GLU A 158 -15.99 16.07 -1.32
CA GLU A 158 -16.48 16.47 -2.63
C GLU A 158 -16.16 15.45 -3.71
N LEU A 159 -14.91 14.97 -3.76
CA LEU A 159 -14.49 13.94 -4.70
C LEU A 159 -15.38 12.69 -4.58
N ILE A 160 -15.58 12.17 -3.38
CA ILE A 160 -16.44 11.00 -3.15
C ILE A 160 -17.89 11.27 -3.58
N ARG A 161 -18.41 12.47 -3.32
CA ARG A 161 -19.75 12.87 -3.74
C ARG A 161 -19.90 12.86 -5.27
N LEU A 162 -18.99 13.50 -5.98
CA LEU A 162 -18.98 13.55 -7.45
C LEU A 162 -18.86 12.14 -8.06
N LEU A 163 -17.97 11.31 -7.52
CA LEU A 163 -17.80 9.93 -7.97
C LEU A 163 -19.08 9.11 -7.71
N ALA A 164 -19.74 9.30 -6.58
CA ALA A 164 -20.99 8.64 -6.27
C ALA A 164 -22.14 9.07 -7.18
N GLU A 165 -22.20 10.35 -7.55
CA GLU A 165 -23.18 10.88 -8.53
C GLU A 165 -23.00 10.22 -9.88
N ARG A 166 -21.76 10.08 -10.37
CA ARG A 166 -21.49 9.43 -11.65
C ARG A 166 -21.77 7.91 -11.60
N ALA A 167 -21.45 7.25 -10.48
CA ALA A 167 -21.80 5.84 -10.31
C ALA A 167 -23.32 5.60 -10.34
N ARG A 168 -24.13 6.48 -9.70
CA ARG A 168 -25.60 6.41 -9.80
C ARG A 168 -26.12 6.65 -11.22
N ALA A 169 -25.39 7.44 -12.01
CA ALA A 169 -25.70 7.68 -13.42
C ALA A 169 -25.25 6.52 -14.35
N GLY A 170 -24.81 5.39 -13.80
CA GLY A 170 -24.40 4.21 -14.56
C GLY A 170 -22.95 4.22 -15.04
N VAL A 171 -22.13 5.20 -14.63
CA VAL A 171 -20.71 5.23 -14.96
C VAL A 171 -19.97 4.23 -14.08
N GLU A 172 -19.09 3.41 -14.67
CA GLU A 172 -18.22 2.50 -13.95
C GLU A 172 -17.16 3.31 -13.18
N VAL A 173 -17.22 3.31 -11.85
CA VAL A 173 -16.31 4.09 -11.02
C VAL A 173 -15.41 3.19 -10.18
N ARG A 174 -14.09 3.37 -10.31
CA ARG A 174 -13.07 2.66 -9.55
C ARG A 174 -12.11 3.64 -8.87
N LEU A 175 -11.97 3.54 -7.56
CA LEU A 175 -11.07 4.36 -6.76
C LEU A 175 -10.07 3.48 -6.03
N LEU A 176 -8.78 3.68 -6.29
CA LEU A 176 -7.68 3.02 -5.60
C LEU A 176 -6.96 4.04 -4.71
N VAL A 177 -6.88 3.76 -3.41
CA VAL A 177 -6.15 4.59 -2.45
C VAL A 177 -5.03 3.80 -1.79
N ASP A 178 -3.92 4.44 -1.46
CA ASP A 178 -2.87 3.77 -0.70
C ASP A 178 -3.29 3.58 0.76
N ALA A 179 -2.99 2.42 1.34
CA ALA A 179 -3.47 2.08 2.67
C ALA A 179 -2.79 2.87 3.80
N ILE A 180 -1.52 3.29 3.62
CA ILE A 180 -0.82 4.14 4.59
C ILE A 180 -1.05 5.61 4.28
N GLY A 181 -0.91 6.03 3.02
CA GLY A 181 -1.16 7.42 2.63
C GLY A 181 -2.57 7.87 2.95
N SER A 182 -3.51 6.94 2.95
CA SER A 182 -4.91 7.17 3.31
C SER A 182 -5.28 6.48 4.63
N PHE A 183 -4.33 6.40 5.57
CA PHE A 183 -4.56 5.83 6.90
C PHE A 183 -5.56 6.71 7.68
N GLY A 184 -6.50 6.07 8.34
CA GLY A 184 -7.50 6.81 9.13
C GLY A 184 -8.70 7.34 8.36
N ILE A 185 -8.81 7.10 7.04
CA ILE A 185 -10.07 7.42 6.34
C ILE A 185 -11.20 6.66 7.01
N PRO A 186 -12.21 7.35 7.54
CA PRO A 186 -13.36 6.69 8.11
C PRO A 186 -14.16 5.97 7.02
N LEU A 187 -14.60 4.75 7.31
CA LEU A 187 -15.42 3.96 6.37
C LEU A 187 -16.67 4.72 5.91
N ARG A 188 -17.19 5.63 6.76
CA ARG A 188 -18.33 6.50 6.43
C ARG A 188 -18.08 7.38 5.21
N LEU A 189 -16.86 7.88 5.03
CA LEU A 189 -16.50 8.70 3.87
C LEU A 189 -16.71 7.94 2.55
N CYS A 190 -16.36 6.66 2.53
CA CYS A 190 -16.44 5.83 1.34
C CYS A 190 -17.83 5.21 1.08
N ARG A 191 -18.74 5.27 2.06
CA ARG A 191 -20.08 4.68 1.97
C ARG A 191 -20.92 5.21 0.80
N PRO A 192 -20.96 6.53 0.53
CA PRO A 192 -21.77 7.06 -0.56
C PRO A 192 -21.40 6.46 -1.92
N LEU A 193 -20.09 6.33 -2.19
CA LEU A 193 -19.62 5.76 -3.45
C LEU A 193 -19.95 4.27 -3.56
N ARG A 194 -19.73 3.50 -2.49
CA ARG A 194 -20.08 2.07 -2.46
C ARG A 194 -21.57 1.82 -2.62
N ARG A 195 -22.42 2.62 -1.98
CA ARG A 195 -23.89 2.52 -2.11
C ARG A 195 -24.37 2.89 -3.51
N ALA A 196 -23.60 3.71 -4.22
CA ALA A 196 -23.87 4.06 -5.62
C ALA A 196 -23.36 3.03 -6.63
N GLY A 197 -22.77 1.90 -6.17
CA GLY A 197 -22.22 0.86 -7.05
C GLY A 197 -20.76 1.08 -7.45
N GLY A 198 -20.09 2.12 -6.94
CA GLY A 198 -18.67 2.35 -7.21
C GLY A 198 -17.75 1.46 -6.36
N GLU A 199 -16.61 1.10 -6.93
CA GLU A 199 -15.61 0.26 -6.30
C GLU A 199 -14.53 1.11 -5.62
N ILE A 200 -14.18 0.75 -4.37
CA ILE A 200 -13.04 1.34 -3.66
C ILE A 200 -12.14 0.23 -3.16
N ALA A 201 -10.87 0.31 -3.54
CA ALA A 201 -9.83 -0.59 -3.08
C ALA A 201 -8.70 0.15 -2.37
N ARG A 202 -8.06 -0.52 -1.41
CA ARG A 202 -6.84 -0.05 -0.75
C ARG A 202 -5.65 -0.80 -1.31
N PHE A 203 -4.67 -0.04 -1.81
CA PHE A 203 -3.39 -0.59 -2.24
C PHE A 203 -2.53 -0.90 -1.03
N ASN A 204 -1.97 -2.09 -0.99
CA ASN A 204 -0.97 -2.58 -0.06
C ASN A 204 -1.25 -2.23 1.41
N PRO A 205 -2.06 -3.02 2.11
CA PRO A 205 -2.33 -2.84 3.54
C PRO A 205 -1.04 -2.70 4.36
N ALA A 206 -1.08 -1.89 5.41
CA ALA A 206 0.09 -1.58 6.24
C ALA A 206 0.70 -2.82 6.91
N LEU A 207 -0.13 -3.80 7.25
CA LEU A 207 0.31 -5.06 7.84
C LEU A 207 0.35 -6.15 6.76
N PRO A 208 1.42 -6.94 6.69
CA PRO A 208 1.58 -8.00 5.70
C PRO A 208 0.55 -9.11 5.95
N MET A 209 -0.58 -9.00 5.28
CA MET A 209 -1.57 -10.06 5.27
C MET A 209 -1.19 -11.08 4.20
N ARG A 210 -0.90 -12.32 4.59
CA ARG A 210 -0.52 -13.43 3.72
C ARG A 210 0.78 -13.24 2.92
N GLY A 211 1.80 -12.58 3.48
CA GLY A 211 3.11 -12.44 2.82
C GLY A 211 3.12 -11.60 1.53
N LYS A 212 2.04 -10.89 1.23
CA LYS A 212 1.85 -10.17 -0.04
C LYS A 212 1.92 -8.66 0.09
N GLY A 213 2.83 -8.12 0.86
CA GLY A 213 2.99 -6.68 0.96
C GLY A 213 4.13 -6.27 1.86
N SER A 214 4.59 -5.05 1.72
CA SER A 214 5.56 -4.41 2.59
C SER A 214 5.06 -3.02 2.93
N ALA A 215 5.22 -2.62 4.21
CA ALA A 215 4.85 -1.29 4.66
C ALA A 215 5.56 -0.19 3.84
N ASN A 216 6.76 -0.48 3.32
CA ASN A 216 7.55 0.44 2.49
C ASN A 216 7.08 0.51 1.03
N TRP A 217 6.14 -0.31 0.63
CA TRP A 217 5.68 -0.36 -0.75
C TRP A 217 4.45 0.50 -0.93
N ARG A 218 4.65 1.73 -1.37
CA ARG A 218 3.58 2.72 -1.50
C ARG A 218 3.35 3.10 -2.95
N ASN A 219 2.10 3.37 -3.28
CA ASN A 219 1.71 3.85 -4.59
C ASN A 219 1.58 5.39 -4.57
N HIS A 220 2.68 6.08 -4.87
CA HIS A 220 2.69 7.55 -4.94
C HIS A 220 2.10 8.13 -6.24
N ARG A 221 1.58 7.29 -7.12
CA ARG A 221 0.97 7.74 -8.37
C ARG A 221 -0.37 8.43 -8.09
N LYS A 222 -0.60 9.54 -8.79
CA LYS A 222 -1.89 10.23 -8.88
C LYS A 222 -2.28 10.17 -10.34
N ILE A 223 -3.22 9.30 -10.68
CA ILE A 223 -3.65 9.04 -12.05
C ILE A 223 -5.17 9.04 -12.06
N ALA A 224 -5.74 9.75 -13.02
CA ALA A 224 -7.16 9.70 -13.32
C ALA A 224 -7.35 9.38 -14.80
N VAL A 225 -8.24 8.45 -15.09
CA VAL A 225 -8.63 8.03 -16.45
C VAL A 225 -10.14 8.09 -16.54
N PHE A 226 -10.65 8.69 -17.62
CA PHE A 226 -12.06 8.95 -17.85
C PHE A 226 -12.56 8.29 -19.12
#